data_92e60174d9fa52065c4474214d71818c
#
_entry.id   92e60174d9fa52065c4474214d71818c
#
_cell.length_a   1.000
_cell.length_b   1.000
_cell.length_c   1.000
_cell.angle_alpha   90.00
_cell.angle_beta   90.00
_cell.angle_gamma   90.00
#
_symmetry.space_group_name_H-M   'P 1'
#
loop_
_entity.id
_entity.type
_entity.pdbx_description
1 polymer ?
#
loop_
_entity_poly.entity_id
_entity_poly.type
_entity_poly.pdbx_seq_one_letter_code
_entity_poly.pdbx_strand_id
1 'polypeptide(L)'
;MIDLKNAKRLFDEYVANYDKDNPKVALKIEHTYRVMEASKNVAVSLGLDQDEIDLASLIGLLHDIGRFEQLKRYNCFIDSKTIDHALLGVQILFDDNLISKFDIDQKDYPLIYKAIFNHNKYK
;
A
#
# COMPACT_ATOMS: atom_id res chain seq x y z
N MET A 1 -14.45 -7.80 8.75
CA MET A 1 -13.68 -8.68 7.85
C MET A 1 -13.27 -7.89 6.61
N ILE A 2 -12.02 -8.05 6.18
CA ILE A 2 -11.51 -7.33 5.01
C ILE A 2 -11.78 -8.15 3.75
N ASP A 3 -12.37 -7.52 2.74
CA ASP A 3 -12.57 -8.12 1.43
C ASP A 3 -11.35 -7.82 0.55
N LEU A 4 -10.44 -8.78 0.47
CA LEU A 4 -9.19 -8.60 -0.28
C LEU A 4 -9.40 -8.53 -1.80
N LYS A 5 -10.44 -9.16 -2.33
CA LYS A 5 -10.77 -9.04 -3.75
C LYS A 5 -11.18 -7.61 -4.09
N ASN A 6 -12.01 -7.03 -3.23
CA ASN A 6 -12.42 -5.64 -3.37
C ASN A 6 -11.24 -4.69 -3.20
N ALA A 7 -10.36 -4.97 -2.24
CA ALA A 7 -9.17 -4.16 -2.01
C ALA A 7 -8.26 -4.16 -3.24
N LYS A 8 -8.03 -5.32 -3.86
CA LYS A 8 -7.24 -5.41 -5.09
C LYS A 8 -7.88 -4.62 -6.23
N ARG A 9 -9.20 -4.72 -6.38
CA ARG A 9 -9.94 -3.98 -7.40
C ARG A 9 -9.78 -2.48 -7.21
N LEU A 10 -9.91 -2.01 -5.97
CA LEU A 10 -9.75 -0.58 -5.64
C LEU A 10 -8.32 -0.11 -5.88
N PHE A 11 -7.34 -0.93 -5.55
CA PHE A 11 -5.94 -0.63 -5.83
C PHE A 11 -5.72 -0.50 -7.34
N ASP A 12 -6.23 -1.45 -8.13
CA ASP A 12 -6.11 -1.41 -9.59
C ASP A 12 -6.79 -0.16 -10.18
N GLU A 13 -7.96 0.22 -9.66
CA GLU A 13 -8.63 1.47 -10.05
C GLU A 13 -7.78 2.69 -9.73
N TYR A 14 -7.17 2.71 -8.55
CA TYR A 14 -6.33 3.83 -8.14
C TYR A 14 -5.11 3.98 -9.05
N VAL A 15 -4.38 2.88 -9.29
CA VAL A 15 -3.15 2.94 -10.11
C VAL A 15 -3.45 3.16 -11.59
N ALA A 16 -4.69 2.91 -12.03
CA ALA A 16 -5.12 3.23 -13.39
C ALA A 16 -5.08 4.75 -13.70
N ASN A 17 -5.01 5.60 -12.68
CA ASN A 17 -4.83 7.04 -12.85
C ASN A 17 -3.39 7.42 -13.25
N TYR A 18 -2.48 6.47 -13.23
CA TYR A 18 -1.08 6.69 -13.54
C TYR A 18 -0.71 6.01 -14.87
N ASP A 19 0.42 6.41 -15.46
CA ASP A 19 0.84 5.94 -16.78
C ASP A 19 1.30 4.49 -16.73
N LYS A 20 0.42 3.56 -17.07
CA LYS A 20 0.71 2.12 -17.09
C LYS A 20 1.71 1.72 -18.19
N ASP A 21 1.92 2.57 -19.18
CA ASP A 21 2.93 2.34 -20.22
C ASP A 21 4.34 2.69 -19.73
N ASN A 22 4.44 3.40 -18.60
CA ASN A 22 5.73 3.65 -17.95
C ASN A 22 6.21 2.36 -17.28
N PRO A 23 7.38 1.80 -17.68
CA PRO A 23 7.89 0.57 -17.09
C PRO A 23 8.07 0.63 -15.57
N LYS A 24 8.35 1.81 -15.02
CA LYS A 24 8.49 2.00 -13.56
C LYS A 24 7.17 1.80 -12.84
N VAL A 25 6.06 2.26 -13.43
CA VAL A 25 4.72 2.05 -12.88
C VAL A 25 4.37 0.57 -12.91
N ALA A 26 4.54 -0.09 -14.05
CA ALA A 26 4.26 -1.52 -14.19
C ALA A 26 5.07 -2.36 -13.22
N LEU A 27 6.36 -2.05 -13.06
CA LEU A 27 7.25 -2.76 -12.14
C LEU A 27 6.78 -2.60 -10.69
N LYS A 28 6.34 -1.40 -10.31
CA LYS A 28 5.87 -1.13 -8.94
C LYS A 28 4.55 -1.85 -8.65
N ILE A 29 3.65 -1.95 -9.62
CA ILE A 29 2.41 -2.71 -9.46
C ILE A 29 2.74 -4.18 -9.19
N GLU A 30 3.61 -4.78 -9.99
CA GLU A 30 4.04 -6.16 -9.82
C GLU A 30 4.71 -6.38 -8.45
N HIS A 31 5.61 -5.47 -8.07
CA HIS A 31 6.28 -5.50 -6.76
C HIS A 31 5.24 -5.47 -5.62
N THR A 32 4.25 -4.61 -5.73
CA THR A 32 3.20 -4.46 -4.71
C THR A 32 2.45 -5.77 -4.51
N TYR A 33 2.07 -6.45 -5.59
CA TYR A 33 1.37 -7.74 -5.47
C TYR A 33 2.27 -8.83 -4.87
N ARG A 34 3.56 -8.82 -5.18
CA ARG A 34 4.51 -9.76 -4.56
C ARG A 34 4.66 -9.51 -3.07
N VAL A 35 4.72 -8.25 -2.65
CA VAL A 35 4.78 -7.90 -1.22
C VAL A 35 3.50 -8.29 -0.50
N MET A 36 2.34 -8.09 -1.13
CA MET A 36 1.06 -8.52 -0.57
C MET A 36 1.06 -10.02 -0.30
N GLU A 37 1.48 -10.83 -1.25
CA GLU A 37 1.54 -12.28 -1.11
C GLU A 37 2.58 -12.70 -0.07
N ALA A 38 3.74 -12.07 -0.04
CA ALA A 38 4.77 -12.34 0.95
C ALA A 38 4.29 -12.02 2.36
N SER A 39 3.58 -10.90 2.54
CA SER A 39 3.01 -10.52 3.84
C SER A 39 1.98 -11.54 4.32
N LYS A 40 1.14 -12.03 3.41
CA LYS A 40 0.19 -13.10 3.70
C LYS A 40 0.91 -14.36 4.16
N ASN A 41 1.93 -14.79 3.44
CA ASN A 41 2.67 -16.01 3.73
C ASN A 41 3.38 -15.93 5.09
N VAL A 42 3.97 -14.78 5.43
CA VAL A 42 4.58 -14.57 6.75
C VAL A 42 3.52 -14.68 7.85
N ALA A 43 2.37 -14.04 7.68
CA ALA A 43 1.29 -14.09 8.67
C ALA A 43 0.79 -15.53 8.88
N VAL A 44 0.63 -16.29 7.79
CA VAL A 44 0.25 -17.70 7.87
C VAL A 44 1.31 -18.51 8.65
N SER A 45 2.58 -18.29 8.35
CA SER A 45 3.68 -19.02 9.01
C SER A 45 3.78 -18.72 10.49
N LEU A 46 3.33 -17.52 10.91
CA LEU A 46 3.30 -17.13 12.32
C LEU A 46 2.07 -17.66 13.07
N GLY A 47 1.17 -18.35 12.39
CA GLY A 47 -0.04 -18.90 13.00
C GLY A 47 -1.09 -17.86 13.36
N LEU A 48 -1.09 -16.70 12.69
CA LEU A 48 -2.06 -15.64 12.94
C LEU A 48 -3.46 -16.08 12.48
N ASP A 49 -4.50 -15.46 13.06
CA ASP A 49 -5.88 -15.76 12.64
C ASP A 49 -6.18 -15.12 11.28
N GLN A 50 -7.33 -15.47 10.70
CA GLN A 50 -7.69 -15.04 9.36
C GLN A 50 -7.79 -13.51 9.25
N ASP A 51 -8.36 -12.84 10.26
CA ASP A 51 -8.47 -11.38 10.24
C ASP A 51 -7.10 -10.71 10.26
N GLU A 52 -6.16 -11.25 11.02
CA GLU A 52 -4.78 -10.76 11.07
C GLU A 52 -4.04 -11.03 9.76
N ILE A 53 -4.26 -12.19 9.14
CA ILE A 53 -3.69 -12.52 7.84
C ILE A 53 -4.20 -11.54 6.78
N ASP A 54 -5.50 -11.27 6.77
CA ASP A 54 -6.10 -10.33 5.81
C ASP A 54 -5.57 -8.92 6.02
N LEU A 55 -5.42 -8.50 7.27
CA LEU A 55 -4.86 -7.18 7.58
C LEU A 55 -3.40 -7.05 7.12
N ALA A 56 -2.59 -8.08 7.34
CA ALA A 56 -1.20 -8.09 6.88
C ALA A 56 -1.14 -8.01 5.36
N SER A 57 -2.00 -8.74 4.66
CA SER A 57 -2.09 -8.72 3.20
C SER A 57 -2.47 -7.33 2.70
N LEU A 58 -3.45 -6.69 3.34
CA LEU A 58 -3.89 -5.34 2.99
C LEU A 58 -2.77 -4.32 3.18
N ILE A 59 -2.05 -4.39 4.29
CA ILE A 59 -0.91 -3.50 4.54
C ILE A 59 0.14 -3.67 3.46
N GLY A 60 0.43 -4.91 3.05
CA GLY A 60 1.34 -5.18 1.94
C GLY A 60 0.88 -4.54 0.64
N LEU A 61 -0.42 -4.59 0.36
CA LEU A 61 -1.00 -3.96 -0.83
C LEU A 61 -0.85 -2.43 -0.81
N LEU A 62 -0.99 -1.82 0.35
CA LEU A 62 -1.05 -0.36 0.48
C LEU A 62 0.29 0.29 0.84
N HIS A 63 1.31 -0.49 1.20
CA HIS A 63 2.53 0.06 1.81
C HIS A 63 3.28 1.05 0.90
N ASP A 64 3.28 0.85 -0.41
CA ASP A 64 3.99 1.67 -1.39
C ASP A 64 3.05 2.52 -2.24
N ILE A 65 1.81 2.75 -1.79
CA ILE A 65 0.84 3.50 -2.61
C ILE A 65 1.32 4.91 -2.96
N GLY A 66 2.16 5.49 -2.10
CA GLY A 66 2.75 6.82 -2.36
C GLY A 66 3.75 6.85 -3.50
N ARG A 67 4.32 5.69 -3.88
CA ARG A 67 5.32 5.63 -4.96
C ARG A 67 4.76 6.09 -6.31
N PHE A 68 3.49 5.82 -6.59
CA PHE A 68 2.87 6.19 -7.87
C PHE A 68 2.79 7.70 -8.01
N GLU A 69 2.35 8.38 -6.96
CA GLU A 69 2.28 9.84 -6.97
C GLU A 69 3.67 10.47 -6.97
N GLN A 70 4.61 9.88 -6.22
CA GLN A 70 6.00 10.32 -6.23
C GLN A 70 6.57 10.27 -7.64
N LEU A 71 6.37 9.17 -8.35
CA LEU A 71 6.85 9.01 -9.72
C LEU A 71 6.20 10.00 -10.67
N LYS A 72 4.89 10.25 -10.52
CA LYS A 72 4.16 11.21 -11.35
C LYS A 72 4.70 12.62 -11.16
N ARG A 73 4.96 13.03 -9.92
CA ARG A 73 5.43 14.38 -9.59
C ARG A 73 6.88 14.62 -9.94
N TYR A 74 7.72 13.62 -9.71
CA TYR A 74 9.19 13.80 -9.72
C TYR A 74 9.92 12.89 -10.69
N ASN A 75 9.23 11.94 -11.32
CA ASN A 75 9.82 10.93 -12.22
C ASN A 75 11.02 10.20 -11.59
N CYS A 76 10.97 9.95 -10.29
CA CYS A 76 12.09 9.43 -9.51
C CYS A 76 11.57 8.79 -8.22
N PHE A 77 12.20 7.68 -7.81
CA PHE A 77 11.86 6.97 -6.58
C PHE A 77 12.81 7.29 -5.42
N ILE A 78 13.61 8.34 -5.53
CA ILE A 78 14.59 8.68 -4.49
C ILE A 78 13.96 9.68 -3.51
N ASP A 79 13.63 9.19 -2.30
CA ASP A 79 12.93 9.98 -1.27
C ASP A 79 13.73 11.23 -0.88
N SER A 80 15.04 11.11 -0.72
CA SER A 80 15.89 12.23 -0.30
C SER A 80 15.96 13.36 -1.34
N LYS A 81 15.63 13.07 -2.59
CA LYS A 81 15.63 14.06 -3.69
C LYS A 81 14.24 14.56 -4.04
N THR A 82 13.21 13.96 -3.47
CA THR A 82 11.81 14.25 -3.82
C THR A 82 10.97 14.46 -2.57
N ILE A 83 10.27 13.43 -2.14
CA ILE A 83 9.44 13.41 -0.95
C ILE A 83 9.50 12.01 -0.34
N ASP A 84 9.35 11.92 0.98
CA ASP A 84 9.22 10.63 1.65
C ASP A 84 7.95 9.93 1.14
N HIS A 85 8.12 8.81 0.43
CA HIS A 85 6.99 8.10 -0.17
C HIS A 85 6.03 7.51 0.87
N ALA A 86 6.54 7.17 2.07
CA ALA A 86 5.68 6.68 3.15
C ALA A 86 4.77 7.80 3.66
N LEU A 87 5.31 9.00 3.84
CA LEU A 87 4.50 10.17 4.21
C LEU A 87 3.45 10.47 3.14
N LEU A 88 3.85 10.47 1.88
CA LEU A 88 2.92 10.70 0.77
C LEU A 88 1.82 9.63 0.74
N GLY A 89 2.18 8.37 1.02
CA GLY A 89 1.22 7.27 1.08
C GLY A 89 0.16 7.47 2.15
N VAL A 90 0.56 7.85 3.37
CA VAL A 90 -0.42 8.07 4.44
C VAL A 90 -1.26 9.33 4.19
N GLN A 91 -0.71 10.34 3.52
CA GLN A 91 -1.50 11.50 3.11
C GLN A 91 -2.59 11.11 2.12
N ILE A 92 -2.27 10.29 1.13
CA ILE A 92 -3.23 9.80 0.13
C ILE A 92 -4.32 8.96 0.79
N LEU A 93 -3.93 8.03 1.66
CA LEU A 93 -4.87 7.12 2.31
C LEU A 93 -5.76 7.83 3.33
N PHE A 94 -5.19 8.66 4.19
CA PHE A 94 -5.90 9.21 5.34
C PHE A 94 -6.32 10.67 5.14
N ASP A 95 -5.44 11.54 4.69
CA ASP A 95 -5.78 12.95 4.49
C ASP A 95 -6.74 13.14 3.30
N ASP A 96 -6.46 12.43 2.20
CA ASP A 96 -7.32 12.43 1.01
C ASP A 96 -8.45 11.41 1.11
N ASN A 97 -8.50 10.66 2.22
CA ASN A 97 -9.58 9.73 2.56
C ASN A 97 -9.78 8.57 1.60
N LEU A 98 -8.74 8.16 0.86
CA LEU A 98 -8.82 6.99 -0.01
C LEU A 98 -9.16 5.72 0.78
N ILE A 99 -8.65 5.64 2.03
CA ILE A 99 -8.85 4.46 2.89
C ILE A 99 -10.34 4.14 3.10
N SER A 100 -11.21 5.14 3.08
CA SER A 100 -12.65 4.93 3.30
C SER A 100 -13.31 4.06 2.22
N LYS A 101 -12.73 3.99 1.03
CA LYS A 101 -13.24 3.16 -0.07
C LYS A 101 -13.00 1.67 0.15
N PHE A 102 -12.04 1.32 0.99
CA PHE A 102 -11.64 -0.07 1.21
C PHE A 102 -12.52 -0.82 2.20
N ASP A 103 -13.51 -0.16 2.78
CA ASP A 103 -14.47 -0.78 3.72
C ASP A 103 -13.76 -1.51 4.87
N ILE A 104 -12.81 -0.84 5.50
CA ILE A 104 -12.02 -1.35 6.61
C ILE A 104 -12.56 -0.79 7.91
N ASP A 105 -12.61 -1.62 8.97
CA ASP A 105 -13.00 -1.17 10.29
C ASP A 105 -12.04 -0.06 10.75
N GLN A 106 -12.60 1.06 11.20
CA GLN A 106 -11.81 2.21 11.63
C GLN A 106 -10.88 1.90 12.81
N LYS A 107 -11.18 0.85 13.60
CA LYS A 107 -10.30 0.42 14.69
C LYS A 107 -8.92 0.01 14.19
N ASP A 108 -8.81 -0.41 12.93
CA ASP A 108 -7.56 -0.84 12.31
C ASP A 108 -6.76 0.29 11.68
N TYR A 109 -7.35 1.49 11.54
CA TYR A 109 -6.68 2.64 10.92
C TYR A 109 -5.36 3.01 11.59
N PRO A 110 -5.26 3.10 12.93
CA PRO A 110 -3.98 3.46 13.56
C PRO A 110 -2.86 2.49 13.25
N LEU A 111 -3.16 1.18 13.20
CA LEU A 111 -2.17 0.18 12.88
C LEU A 111 -1.73 0.29 11.42
N ILE A 112 -2.67 0.45 10.50
CA ILE A 112 -2.38 0.62 9.08
C ILE A 112 -1.51 1.85 8.86
N TYR A 113 -1.89 2.98 9.48
CA TYR A 113 -1.12 4.22 9.41
C TYR A 113 0.32 4.02 9.87
N LYS A 114 0.50 3.43 11.05
CA LYS A 114 1.84 3.21 11.62
C LYS A 114 2.68 2.28 10.75
N ALA A 115 2.08 1.21 10.27
CA ALA A 115 2.79 0.23 9.45
C ALA A 115 3.29 0.86 8.15
N ILE A 116 2.45 1.63 7.47
CA ILE A 116 2.81 2.27 6.21
C ILE A 116 3.80 3.41 6.44
N PHE A 117 3.52 4.28 7.42
CA PHE A 117 4.39 5.43 7.70
C PHE A 117 5.81 5.00 8.07
N ASN A 118 5.95 3.89 8.78
CA ASN A 118 7.23 3.43 9.29
C ASN A 118 7.90 2.34 8.45
N HIS A 119 7.30 1.86 7.36
CA HIS A 119 7.85 0.71 6.63
C HIS A 119 9.24 0.96 6.06
N ASN A 120 9.61 2.21 5.80
CA ASN A 120 10.92 2.58 5.27
C ASN A 120 11.87 3.12 6.34
N LYS A 121 11.49 3.09 7.63
CA LYS A 121 12.29 3.64 8.73
C LYS A 121 13.24 2.61 9.34
N TYR A 122 13.01 1.33 9.08
CA TYR A 122 13.76 0.22 9.67
C TYR A 122 14.70 -0.38 8.62
N LYS A 123 15.83 0.24 8.45
CA LYS A 123 16.83 -0.24 7.49
C LYS A 123 18.12 -0.61 8.18
#